data_d0d5e8983c6877163e5661a417029d36
#
_entry.id   d0d5e8983c6877163e5661a417029d36
#
_cell.length_a   1.000
_cell.length_b   1.000
_cell.length_c   1.000
_cell.angle_alpha   90.00
_cell.angle_beta   90.00
_cell.angle_gamma   90.00
#
_symmetry.space_group_name_H-M   'P 1'
#
loop_
_entity.id
_entity.type
_entity.pdbx_description
1 polymer ?
#
loop_
_entity_poly.entity_id
_entity_poly.type
_entity_poly.pdbx_seq_one_letter_code
_entity_poly.pdbx_strand_id
1 'polypeptide(L)'
;EGLRVTSEAVMSVARPLMYRENLRLVEALEERGIRPRGIQHGVFQCSYLDQENLGLVGEVEAVELSSVESAVRSGAVPVLTCLGESPSGQVLNINADIATRELVWKLRPHKVIFLSPTGGLLDRQDRIISAVSLTNDYEALMQQPWLHSGMRLKLQQINEMLQSLPDDTSVSITSAAHLTRELFTYRGAGTLVRKGESINLHKEPDAKTLAKVIELVEHAFKRELRDDWYENLNEPLILLSETGRAAAVITKGVNGLPYLDKFIVTSEAQGEGLGAAIWQVVRARYPALYWRSRYTNPVTPWYFQQADSSNRSGQWVCFTIGVEEAAQREHCVADALSRDSGWVDE
;
A
#
# COMPACT_ATOMS: atom_id res chain seq x y z
N GLU A 1 -3.44 -20.74 12.10
CA GLU A 1 -3.43 -20.15 10.76
C GLU A 1 -2.40 -20.90 9.91
N GLY A 2 -2.70 -21.12 8.63
CA GLY A 2 -1.92 -21.95 7.71
C GLY A 2 -2.72 -23.14 7.21
N LEU A 3 -2.04 -24.10 6.55
CA LEU A 3 -2.66 -25.33 6.11
C LEU A 3 -2.98 -26.21 7.33
N ARG A 4 -4.25 -26.64 7.45
CA ARG A 4 -4.71 -27.49 8.55
C ARG A 4 -5.05 -28.86 8.02
N VAL A 5 -4.50 -29.89 8.65
CA VAL A 5 -4.90 -31.28 8.41
C VAL A 5 -6.42 -31.40 8.57
N THR A 6 -7.10 -31.89 7.54
CA THR A 6 -8.56 -31.99 7.50
C THR A 6 -8.96 -33.45 7.26
N SER A 7 -9.14 -34.20 8.32
CA SER A 7 -9.68 -35.55 8.23
C SER A 7 -11.19 -35.54 7.91
N GLU A 8 -11.78 -36.67 7.56
CA GLU A 8 -13.23 -36.81 7.37
C GLU A 8 -14.02 -36.38 8.62
N ALA A 9 -13.53 -36.70 9.81
CA ALA A 9 -14.13 -36.25 11.06
C ALA A 9 -14.08 -34.74 11.25
N VAL A 10 -12.97 -34.09 10.86
CA VAL A 10 -12.84 -32.63 10.87
C VAL A 10 -13.76 -32.02 9.82
N MET A 11 -13.84 -32.57 8.61
CA MET A 11 -14.69 -32.06 7.54
C MET A 11 -16.18 -32.16 7.88
N SER A 12 -16.60 -33.24 8.55
CA SER A 12 -17.99 -33.42 9.01
C SER A 12 -18.48 -32.33 9.95
N VAL A 13 -17.56 -31.65 10.66
CA VAL A 13 -17.84 -30.51 11.53
C VAL A 13 -17.60 -29.18 10.82
N ALA A 14 -16.49 -29.05 10.06
CA ALA A 14 -16.10 -27.84 9.43
C ALA A 14 -17.07 -27.38 8.33
N ARG A 15 -17.52 -28.29 7.47
CA ARG A 15 -18.43 -27.98 6.37
C ARG A 15 -19.78 -27.40 6.84
N PRO A 16 -20.52 -28.01 7.78
CA PRO A 16 -21.76 -27.40 8.30
C PRO A 16 -21.51 -26.05 8.98
N LEU A 17 -20.37 -25.90 9.66
CA LEU A 17 -20.00 -24.65 10.31
C LEU A 17 -19.80 -23.54 9.25
N MET A 18 -19.04 -23.80 8.20
CA MET A 18 -18.81 -22.82 7.12
C MET A 18 -20.14 -22.42 6.42
N TYR A 19 -21.05 -23.37 6.20
CA TYR A 19 -22.36 -23.08 5.63
C TYR A 19 -23.21 -22.20 6.55
N ARG A 20 -23.17 -22.48 7.86
CA ARG A 20 -23.87 -21.67 8.86
C ARG A 20 -23.30 -20.24 8.94
N GLU A 21 -21.99 -20.08 8.95
CA GLU A 21 -21.37 -18.76 8.97
C GLU A 21 -21.63 -17.98 7.66
N ASN A 22 -21.64 -18.65 6.51
CA ASN A 22 -22.04 -18.05 5.25
C ASN A 22 -23.49 -17.53 5.33
N LEU A 23 -24.43 -18.36 5.82
CA LEU A 23 -25.83 -17.97 5.98
C LEU A 23 -25.98 -16.78 6.97
N ARG A 24 -25.29 -16.82 8.12
CA ARG A 24 -25.31 -15.71 9.09
C ARG A 24 -24.84 -14.39 8.49
N LEU A 25 -23.82 -14.42 7.64
CA LEU A 25 -23.37 -13.20 6.94
C LEU A 25 -24.42 -12.75 5.91
N VAL A 26 -25.03 -13.67 5.18
CA VAL A 26 -26.13 -13.37 4.26
C VAL A 26 -27.28 -12.69 4.99
N GLU A 27 -27.78 -13.28 6.07
CA GLU A 27 -28.86 -12.73 6.90
C GLU A 27 -28.52 -11.32 7.44
N ALA A 28 -27.30 -11.14 7.96
CA ALA A 28 -26.84 -9.86 8.48
C ALA A 28 -26.75 -8.77 7.40
N LEU A 29 -26.48 -9.11 6.15
CA LEU A 29 -26.49 -8.19 5.02
C LEU A 29 -27.93 -7.86 4.58
N GLU A 30 -28.82 -8.86 4.54
CA GLU A 30 -30.25 -8.67 4.23
C GLU A 30 -30.95 -7.74 5.22
N GLU A 31 -30.69 -7.90 6.53
CA GLU A 31 -31.20 -7.00 7.58
C GLU A 31 -30.82 -5.54 7.34
N ARG A 32 -29.77 -5.27 6.58
CA ARG A 32 -29.30 -3.92 6.22
C ARG A 32 -29.70 -3.46 4.83
N GLY A 33 -30.64 -4.19 4.19
CA GLY A 33 -31.16 -3.84 2.87
C GLY A 33 -30.23 -4.14 1.71
N ILE A 34 -29.14 -4.89 1.93
CA ILE A 34 -28.26 -5.37 0.87
C ILE A 34 -28.89 -6.62 0.26
N ARG A 35 -28.60 -6.90 -1.01
CA ARG A 35 -29.03 -8.13 -1.70
C ARG A 35 -27.85 -9.13 -1.74
N PRO A 36 -27.63 -9.95 -0.75
CA PRO A 36 -26.56 -10.96 -0.77
C PRO A 36 -27.01 -12.21 -1.54
N ARG A 37 -26.02 -12.97 -2.01
CA ARG A 37 -26.22 -14.30 -2.56
C ARG A 37 -25.19 -15.25 -1.98
N GLY A 38 -25.59 -16.15 -1.12
CA GLY A 38 -24.74 -17.23 -0.58
C GLY A 38 -24.39 -18.22 -1.69
N ILE A 39 -23.08 -18.48 -1.87
CA ILE A 39 -22.53 -19.45 -2.81
C ILE A 39 -21.64 -20.38 -2.00
N GLN A 40 -22.15 -21.60 -1.72
CA GLN A 40 -21.49 -22.51 -0.80
C GLN A 40 -20.49 -23.43 -1.51
N HIS A 41 -20.65 -23.70 -2.80
CA HIS A 41 -19.81 -24.58 -3.61
C HIS A 41 -19.97 -24.26 -5.11
N GLY A 42 -19.20 -24.96 -5.96
CA GLY A 42 -19.27 -24.81 -7.42
C GLY A 42 -18.43 -23.65 -7.97
N VAL A 43 -17.63 -22.97 -7.13
CA VAL A 43 -16.70 -21.89 -7.58
C VAL A 43 -15.28 -22.44 -7.72
N PHE A 44 -14.81 -23.26 -6.80
CA PHE A 44 -13.44 -23.77 -6.80
C PHE A 44 -13.43 -25.25 -7.19
N GLN A 45 -12.80 -25.56 -8.33
CA GLN A 45 -12.49 -26.91 -8.74
C GLN A 45 -11.09 -27.27 -8.20
N CYS A 46 -10.98 -28.40 -7.49
CA CYS A 46 -9.81 -28.74 -6.72
C CYS A 46 -9.33 -30.17 -6.97
N SER A 47 -8.01 -30.37 -6.82
CA SER A 47 -7.40 -31.66 -6.53
C SER A 47 -7.04 -31.77 -5.04
N TYR A 48 -6.62 -32.95 -4.58
CA TYR A 48 -6.05 -33.09 -3.25
C TYR A 48 -4.65 -32.49 -3.23
N LEU A 49 -4.37 -31.60 -2.28
CA LEU A 49 -3.05 -31.01 -2.13
C LEU A 49 -2.01 -32.05 -1.67
N ASP A 50 -2.34 -32.82 -0.64
CA ASP A 50 -1.57 -33.93 -0.11
C ASP A 50 -2.53 -34.83 0.70
N GLN A 51 -3.12 -35.81 0.04
CA GLN A 51 -4.17 -36.63 0.67
C GLN A 51 -3.64 -37.47 1.86
N GLU A 52 -2.39 -37.92 1.79
CA GLU A 52 -1.81 -38.78 2.83
C GLU A 52 -1.54 -38.00 4.13
N ASN A 53 -1.00 -36.80 4.03
CA ASN A 53 -0.58 -36.01 5.19
C ASN A 53 -1.63 -34.96 5.62
N LEU A 54 -2.39 -34.38 4.67
CA LEU A 54 -3.33 -33.29 4.93
C LEU A 54 -4.80 -33.73 4.85
N GLY A 55 -5.10 -34.91 4.27
CA GLY A 55 -6.47 -35.42 4.11
C GLY A 55 -7.29 -34.63 3.09
N LEU A 56 -8.46 -34.14 3.52
CA LEU A 56 -9.40 -33.41 2.67
C LEU A 56 -9.03 -31.93 2.50
N VAL A 57 -7.78 -31.64 2.20
CA VAL A 57 -7.30 -30.30 1.84
C VAL A 57 -7.15 -30.19 0.33
N GLY A 58 -7.74 -29.15 -0.26
CA GLY A 58 -7.76 -28.92 -1.69
C GLY A 58 -6.70 -27.91 -2.16
N GLU A 59 -6.13 -28.22 -3.32
CA GLU A 59 -5.42 -27.29 -4.19
C GLU A 59 -6.37 -26.84 -5.30
N VAL A 60 -6.45 -25.54 -5.54
CA VAL A 60 -7.37 -25.00 -6.55
C VAL A 60 -6.75 -25.16 -7.94
N GLU A 61 -7.43 -25.89 -8.81
CA GLU A 61 -7.02 -26.11 -10.21
C GLU A 61 -7.71 -25.10 -11.17
N ALA A 62 -8.96 -24.76 -10.85
CA ALA A 62 -9.72 -23.81 -11.65
C ALA A 62 -10.78 -23.07 -10.81
N VAL A 63 -11.12 -21.87 -11.27
CA VAL A 63 -12.18 -21.05 -10.68
C VAL A 63 -13.29 -20.84 -11.71
N GLU A 64 -14.52 -21.22 -11.36
CA GLU A 64 -15.72 -21.07 -12.15
C GLU A 64 -16.50 -19.84 -11.68
N LEU A 65 -16.54 -18.79 -12.53
CA LEU A 65 -17.12 -17.49 -12.16
C LEU A 65 -18.60 -17.33 -12.49
N SER A 66 -19.23 -18.25 -13.21
CA SER A 66 -20.60 -18.06 -13.74
C SER A 66 -21.62 -17.69 -12.67
N SER A 67 -21.58 -18.32 -11.50
CA SER A 67 -22.47 -18.02 -10.37
C SER A 67 -22.16 -16.67 -9.72
N VAL A 68 -20.88 -16.32 -9.60
CA VAL A 68 -20.39 -15.04 -9.03
C VAL A 68 -20.80 -13.89 -9.96
N GLU A 69 -20.49 -13.98 -11.24
CA GLU A 69 -20.83 -12.97 -12.24
C GLU A 69 -22.36 -12.79 -12.39
N SER A 70 -23.12 -13.89 -12.34
CA SER A 70 -24.59 -13.82 -12.37
C SER A 70 -25.13 -13.06 -11.15
N ALA A 71 -24.58 -13.29 -9.96
CA ALA A 71 -24.95 -12.54 -8.77
C ALA A 71 -24.63 -11.05 -8.93
N VAL A 72 -23.41 -10.70 -9.35
CA VAL A 72 -22.97 -9.30 -9.55
C VAL A 72 -23.83 -8.62 -10.62
N ARG A 73 -24.06 -9.24 -11.78
CA ARG A 73 -24.92 -8.69 -12.85
C ARG A 73 -26.36 -8.44 -12.39
N SER A 74 -26.87 -9.21 -11.44
CA SER A 74 -28.20 -8.98 -10.85
C SER A 74 -28.22 -7.92 -9.74
N GLY A 75 -27.08 -7.25 -9.46
CA GLY A 75 -26.92 -6.28 -8.38
C GLY A 75 -26.88 -6.93 -6.99
N ALA A 76 -26.53 -8.21 -6.91
CA ALA A 76 -26.35 -8.91 -5.64
C ALA A 76 -24.86 -8.99 -5.24
N VAL A 77 -24.62 -9.09 -3.94
CA VAL A 77 -23.28 -9.29 -3.37
C VAL A 77 -23.06 -10.79 -3.15
N PRO A 78 -22.16 -11.45 -3.92
CA PRO A 78 -21.88 -12.87 -3.71
C PRO A 78 -21.10 -13.08 -2.41
N VAL A 79 -21.52 -14.05 -1.61
CA VAL A 79 -20.89 -14.47 -0.35
C VAL A 79 -20.43 -15.91 -0.51
N LEU A 80 -19.11 -16.13 -0.60
CA LEU A 80 -18.53 -17.43 -0.92
C LEU A 80 -17.98 -18.11 0.33
N THR A 81 -17.94 -19.44 0.31
CA THR A 81 -17.16 -20.25 1.27
C THR A 81 -15.80 -20.62 0.69
N CYS A 82 -14.84 -21.01 1.56
CA CYS A 82 -13.54 -21.54 1.15
C CYS A 82 -13.59 -23.07 1.02
N LEU A 83 -14.56 -23.57 0.28
CA LEU A 83 -14.73 -24.99 -0.02
C LEU A 83 -14.68 -25.20 -1.53
N GLY A 84 -13.93 -26.21 -1.93
CA GLY A 84 -13.85 -26.64 -3.32
C GLY A 84 -14.35 -28.05 -3.53
N GLU A 85 -14.47 -28.47 -4.77
CA GLU A 85 -14.94 -29.79 -5.17
C GLU A 85 -13.92 -30.48 -6.05
N SER A 86 -13.62 -31.74 -5.73
CA SER A 86 -12.84 -32.59 -6.63
C SER A 86 -13.69 -33.07 -7.82
N PRO A 87 -13.07 -33.59 -8.89
CA PRO A 87 -13.81 -34.16 -10.02
C PRO A 87 -14.77 -35.30 -9.63
N SER A 88 -14.52 -35.95 -8.50
CA SER A 88 -15.39 -37.00 -7.95
C SER A 88 -16.54 -36.46 -7.10
N GLY A 89 -16.66 -35.13 -6.93
CA GLY A 89 -17.66 -34.49 -6.08
C GLY A 89 -17.31 -34.47 -4.58
N GLN A 90 -16.08 -34.86 -4.21
CA GLN A 90 -15.62 -34.74 -2.82
C GLN A 90 -15.37 -33.29 -2.47
N VAL A 91 -15.98 -32.82 -1.38
CA VAL A 91 -15.74 -31.45 -0.87
C VAL A 91 -14.39 -31.40 -0.15
N LEU A 92 -13.57 -30.42 -0.50
CA LEU A 92 -12.25 -30.16 0.03
C LEU A 92 -12.18 -28.81 0.72
N ASN A 93 -11.43 -28.74 1.81
CA ASN A 93 -11.15 -27.51 2.54
C ASN A 93 -10.02 -26.74 1.86
N ILE A 94 -10.24 -25.48 1.54
CA ILE A 94 -9.23 -24.60 0.95
C ILE A 94 -8.81 -23.55 1.99
N ASN A 95 -7.53 -23.22 2.05
CA ASN A 95 -7.09 -22.07 2.82
C ASN A 95 -7.71 -20.79 2.24
N ALA A 96 -8.28 -19.94 3.09
CA ALA A 96 -9.00 -18.73 2.65
C ALA A 96 -8.14 -17.74 1.86
N ASP A 97 -6.87 -17.58 2.23
CA ASP A 97 -5.96 -16.68 1.54
C ASP A 97 -5.62 -17.22 0.13
N ILE A 98 -5.48 -18.56 0.00
CA ILE A 98 -5.29 -19.24 -1.30
C ILE A 98 -6.55 -19.12 -2.17
N ALA A 99 -7.74 -19.42 -1.62
CA ALA A 99 -9.00 -19.29 -2.33
C ALA A 99 -9.19 -17.84 -2.84
N THR A 100 -8.84 -16.85 -2.01
CA THR A 100 -8.89 -15.44 -2.38
C THR A 100 -7.93 -15.14 -3.52
N ARG A 101 -6.69 -15.62 -3.46
CA ARG A 101 -5.68 -15.42 -4.51
C ARG A 101 -6.18 -15.95 -5.87
N GLU A 102 -6.67 -17.18 -5.91
CA GLU A 102 -7.16 -17.82 -7.15
C GLU A 102 -8.38 -17.08 -7.72
N LEU A 103 -9.31 -16.69 -6.83
CA LEU A 103 -10.47 -15.90 -7.22
C LEU A 103 -10.06 -14.53 -7.80
N VAL A 104 -9.12 -13.85 -7.16
CA VAL A 104 -8.61 -12.54 -7.57
C VAL A 104 -7.90 -12.60 -8.91
N TRP A 105 -7.08 -13.62 -9.16
CA TRP A 105 -6.43 -13.80 -10.46
C TRP A 105 -7.43 -13.96 -11.60
N LYS A 106 -8.56 -14.59 -11.33
CA LYS A 106 -9.60 -14.79 -12.32
C LYS A 106 -10.50 -13.57 -12.51
N LEU A 107 -10.88 -12.89 -11.40
CA LEU A 107 -11.76 -11.72 -11.40
C LEU A 107 -11.06 -10.42 -11.84
N ARG A 108 -9.75 -10.29 -11.58
CA ARG A 108 -8.95 -9.08 -11.80
C ARG A 108 -9.59 -7.82 -11.21
N PRO A 109 -9.86 -7.77 -9.91
CA PRO A 109 -10.49 -6.63 -9.27
C PRO A 109 -9.50 -5.48 -9.12
N HIS A 110 -9.99 -4.23 -9.07
CA HIS A 110 -9.16 -3.05 -8.76
C HIS A 110 -8.69 -3.03 -7.31
N LYS A 111 -9.46 -3.63 -6.39
CA LYS A 111 -9.13 -3.62 -4.97
C LYS A 111 -9.50 -4.95 -4.30
N VAL A 112 -8.60 -5.42 -3.45
CA VAL A 112 -8.79 -6.57 -2.55
C VAL A 112 -8.66 -6.08 -1.11
N ILE A 113 -9.56 -6.50 -0.23
CA ILE A 113 -9.53 -6.09 1.18
C ILE A 113 -9.51 -7.33 2.07
N PHE A 114 -8.45 -7.47 2.84
CA PHE A 114 -8.36 -8.45 3.91
C PHE A 114 -8.83 -7.84 5.23
N LEU A 115 -9.84 -8.44 5.84
CA LEU A 115 -10.29 -8.06 7.17
C LEU A 115 -9.48 -8.80 8.23
N SER A 116 -8.84 -8.03 9.11
CA SER A 116 -8.00 -8.55 10.20
C SER A 116 -8.38 -7.89 11.53
N PRO A 117 -8.36 -8.63 12.64
CA PRO A 117 -8.57 -8.04 13.97
C PRO A 117 -7.57 -6.94 14.33
N THR A 118 -6.32 -7.03 13.83
CA THR A 118 -5.28 -6.02 14.06
C THR A 118 -5.51 -4.72 13.30
N GLY A 119 -6.37 -4.76 12.28
CA GLY A 119 -6.66 -3.59 11.44
C GLY A 119 -5.56 -3.20 10.47
N GLY A 120 -4.47 -3.96 10.38
CA GLY A 120 -3.33 -3.71 9.49
C GLY A 120 -2.11 -4.54 9.83
N LEU A 121 -1.03 -4.30 9.10
CA LEU A 121 0.30 -4.80 9.41
C LEU A 121 0.91 -3.94 10.51
N LEU A 122 1.32 -4.55 11.62
CA LEU A 122 1.91 -3.84 12.76
C LEU A 122 3.42 -3.81 12.67
N ASP A 123 4.03 -2.70 13.06
CA ASP A 123 5.48 -2.56 13.24
C ASP A 123 5.94 -3.12 14.60
N ARG A 124 7.24 -2.95 14.91
CA ARG A 124 7.83 -3.39 16.19
C ARG A 124 7.20 -2.74 17.43
N GLN A 125 6.54 -1.59 17.28
CA GLN A 125 5.89 -0.82 18.35
C GLN A 125 4.36 -0.97 18.34
N ASP A 126 3.83 -2.01 17.68
CA ASP A 126 2.40 -2.26 17.51
C ASP A 126 1.62 -1.12 16.81
N ARG A 127 2.29 -0.31 15.99
CA ARG A 127 1.67 0.72 15.17
C ARG A 127 1.41 0.19 13.78
N ILE A 128 0.29 0.60 13.18
CA ILE A 128 -0.06 0.19 11.81
C ILE A 128 0.92 0.84 10.82
N ILE A 129 1.53 0.00 9.99
CA ILE A 129 2.27 0.42 8.79
C ILE A 129 1.23 0.81 7.75
N SER A 130 1.14 2.10 7.41
CA SER A 130 0.07 2.63 6.56
C SER A 130 0.15 2.20 5.11
N ALA A 131 1.36 1.97 4.58
CA ALA A 131 1.59 1.55 3.19
C ALA A 131 2.80 0.64 3.09
N VAL A 132 2.73 -0.32 2.16
CA VAL A 132 3.81 -1.24 1.79
C VAL A 132 3.93 -1.24 0.27
N SER A 133 5.11 -0.91 -0.24
CA SER A 133 5.50 -1.10 -1.63
C SER A 133 6.24 -2.42 -1.75
N LEU A 134 5.67 -3.41 -2.43
CA LEU A 134 6.33 -4.73 -2.52
C LEU A 134 7.70 -4.63 -3.18
N THR A 135 7.84 -3.80 -4.22
CA THR A 135 9.12 -3.59 -4.90
C THR A 135 10.22 -3.07 -3.97
N ASN A 136 9.87 -2.23 -2.98
CA ASN A 136 10.86 -1.56 -2.14
C ASN A 136 10.97 -2.16 -0.73
N ASP A 137 9.86 -2.70 -0.18
CA ASP A 137 9.78 -3.04 1.24
C ASP A 137 9.71 -4.55 1.52
N TYR A 138 9.32 -5.37 0.52
CA TYR A 138 9.00 -6.78 0.73
C TYR A 138 10.14 -7.58 1.36
N GLU A 139 11.32 -7.51 0.78
CA GLU A 139 12.50 -8.25 1.26
C GLU A 139 12.87 -7.84 2.70
N ALA A 140 12.86 -6.53 2.97
CA ALA A 140 13.17 -6.01 4.30
C ALA A 140 12.12 -6.42 5.34
N LEU A 141 10.85 -6.42 4.99
CA LEU A 141 9.76 -6.86 5.87
C LEU A 141 9.83 -8.37 6.14
N MET A 142 10.10 -9.18 5.13
CA MET A 142 10.19 -10.63 5.27
C MET A 142 11.35 -11.08 6.18
N GLN A 143 12.37 -10.27 6.36
CA GLN A 143 13.49 -10.52 7.27
C GLN A 143 13.21 -10.07 8.71
N GLN A 144 12.10 -9.37 8.98
CA GLN A 144 11.83 -8.84 10.32
C GLN A 144 11.42 -9.95 11.31
N PRO A 145 12.07 -10.06 12.46
CA PRO A 145 11.75 -11.10 13.46
C PRO A 145 10.38 -10.88 14.13
N TRP A 146 9.88 -9.66 14.15
CA TRP A 146 8.57 -9.32 14.71
C TRP A 146 7.40 -9.64 13.78
N LEU A 147 7.65 -9.90 12.49
CA LEU A 147 6.59 -10.29 11.56
C LEU A 147 6.17 -11.73 11.84
N HIS A 148 5.01 -11.91 12.49
CA HIS A 148 4.46 -13.21 12.85
C HIS A 148 4.21 -14.11 11.65
N SER A 149 4.31 -15.43 11.85
CA SER A 149 4.17 -16.44 10.80
C SER A 149 2.89 -16.29 9.95
N GLY A 150 1.75 -16.03 10.57
CA GLY A 150 0.47 -15.82 9.86
C GLY A 150 0.47 -14.57 9.01
N MET A 151 1.05 -13.46 9.50
CA MET A 151 1.13 -12.21 8.72
C MET A 151 2.20 -12.30 7.63
N ARG A 152 3.29 -13.02 7.88
CA ARG A 152 4.32 -13.35 6.88
C ARG A 152 3.73 -14.13 5.71
N LEU A 153 2.96 -15.18 6.00
CA LEU A 153 2.26 -15.96 4.98
C LEU A 153 1.28 -15.07 4.19
N LYS A 154 0.50 -14.23 4.87
CA LYS A 154 -0.43 -13.31 4.22
C LYS A 154 0.28 -12.33 3.29
N LEU A 155 1.39 -11.72 3.73
CA LEU A 155 2.18 -10.81 2.89
C LEU A 155 2.78 -11.54 1.67
N GLN A 156 3.21 -12.79 1.83
CA GLN A 156 3.66 -13.63 0.74
C GLN A 156 2.54 -13.89 -0.27
N GLN A 157 1.34 -14.28 0.18
CA GLN A 157 0.18 -14.48 -0.71
C GLN A 157 -0.22 -13.18 -1.43
N ILE A 158 -0.16 -12.05 -0.74
CA ILE A 158 -0.42 -10.73 -1.36
C ILE A 158 0.64 -10.42 -2.43
N ASN A 159 1.92 -10.70 -2.16
CA ASN A 159 2.98 -10.50 -3.14
C ASN A 159 2.75 -11.36 -4.39
N GLU A 160 2.52 -12.66 -4.22
CA GLU A 160 2.22 -13.58 -5.33
C GLU A 160 1.00 -13.10 -6.14
N MET A 161 -0.05 -12.67 -5.44
CA MET A 161 -1.28 -12.15 -6.04
C MET A 161 -1.02 -10.93 -6.92
N LEU A 162 -0.31 -9.92 -6.39
CA LEU A 162 -0.06 -8.66 -7.08
C LEU A 162 0.92 -8.78 -8.26
N GLN A 163 1.83 -9.77 -8.25
CA GLN A 163 2.74 -9.97 -9.40
C GLN A 163 2.00 -10.25 -10.72
N SER A 164 0.84 -10.88 -10.66
CA SER A 164 0.05 -11.29 -11.84
C SER A 164 -1.12 -10.37 -12.17
N LEU A 165 -1.28 -9.29 -11.40
CA LEU A 165 -2.38 -8.33 -11.57
C LEU A 165 -1.91 -7.01 -12.20
N PRO A 166 -2.82 -6.21 -12.75
CA PRO A 166 -2.49 -4.86 -13.20
C PRO A 166 -1.86 -4.02 -12.09
N ASP A 167 -0.99 -3.07 -12.46
CA ASP A 167 -0.23 -2.26 -11.50
C ASP A 167 -1.12 -1.30 -10.69
N ASP A 168 -2.33 -0.99 -11.18
CA ASP A 168 -3.35 -0.20 -10.47
C ASP A 168 -4.12 -1.00 -9.41
N THR A 169 -3.97 -2.34 -9.39
CA THR A 169 -4.58 -3.17 -8.36
C THR A 169 -3.93 -2.93 -7.01
N SER A 170 -4.75 -2.81 -5.97
CA SER A 170 -4.28 -2.66 -4.60
C SER A 170 -4.89 -3.70 -3.67
N VAL A 171 -4.13 -4.05 -2.64
CA VAL A 171 -4.58 -4.90 -1.55
C VAL A 171 -4.54 -4.08 -0.25
N SER A 172 -5.61 -4.10 0.52
CA SER A 172 -5.65 -3.45 1.83
C SER A 172 -5.87 -4.48 2.93
N ILE A 173 -5.19 -4.29 4.06
CA ILE A 173 -5.44 -5.03 5.30
C ILE A 173 -6.05 -4.05 6.29
N THR A 174 -7.29 -4.28 6.71
CA THR A 174 -8.02 -3.38 7.62
C THR A 174 -8.90 -4.16 8.59
N SER A 175 -9.57 -3.48 9.52
CA SER A 175 -10.59 -4.10 10.37
C SER A 175 -11.99 -3.90 9.80
N ALA A 176 -12.94 -4.76 10.20
CA ALA A 176 -14.34 -4.61 9.80
C ALA A 176 -14.92 -3.24 10.22
N ALA A 177 -14.53 -2.70 11.38
CA ALA A 177 -14.95 -1.38 11.85
C ALA A 177 -14.48 -0.23 10.95
N HIS A 178 -13.38 -0.42 10.24
CA HIS A 178 -12.79 0.60 9.38
C HIS A 178 -13.04 0.38 7.88
N LEU A 179 -13.79 -0.66 7.51
CA LEU A 179 -14.04 -1.03 6.10
C LEU A 179 -14.61 0.14 5.28
N THR A 180 -15.59 0.86 5.81
CA THR A 180 -16.19 2.02 5.13
C THR A 180 -15.16 3.11 4.86
N ARG A 181 -14.29 3.39 5.84
CA ARG A 181 -13.23 4.37 5.69
C ARG A 181 -12.21 3.94 4.65
N GLU A 182 -11.86 2.65 4.61
CA GLU A 182 -10.95 2.08 3.62
C GLU A 182 -11.51 2.16 2.19
N LEU A 183 -12.82 1.95 2.03
CA LEU A 183 -13.48 1.98 0.72
C LEU A 183 -13.68 3.40 0.16
N PHE A 184 -13.98 4.37 1.02
CA PHE A 184 -14.49 5.68 0.58
C PHE A 184 -13.58 6.86 0.92
N THR A 185 -12.36 6.64 1.41
CA THR A 185 -11.41 7.73 1.67
C THR A 185 -10.05 7.45 1.04
N TYR A 186 -9.40 8.49 0.52
CA TYR A 186 -8.04 8.41 -0.04
C TYR A 186 -6.98 8.01 1.01
N ARG A 187 -7.21 8.34 2.28
CA ARG A 187 -6.25 8.02 3.36
C ARG A 187 -6.38 6.60 3.86
N GLY A 188 -7.48 5.91 3.52
CA GLY A 188 -7.76 4.57 3.98
C GLY A 188 -7.78 4.43 5.51
N ALA A 189 -7.80 3.19 5.98
CA ALA A 189 -7.65 2.86 7.41
C ALA A 189 -7.11 1.43 7.51
N GLY A 190 -5.80 1.30 7.64
CA GLY A 190 -5.13 0.02 7.65
C GLY A 190 -3.80 0.08 6.92
N THR A 191 -3.38 -1.05 6.38
CA THR A 191 -2.19 -1.16 5.54
C THR A 191 -2.58 -1.31 4.08
N LEU A 192 -2.20 -0.35 3.26
CA LEU A 192 -2.29 -0.44 1.80
C LEU A 192 -1.05 -1.16 1.27
N VAL A 193 -1.24 -2.25 0.53
CA VAL A 193 -0.17 -2.99 -0.15
C VAL A 193 -0.35 -2.84 -1.65
N ARG A 194 0.69 -2.43 -2.34
CA ARG A 194 0.76 -2.33 -3.80
C ARG A 194 2.03 -2.98 -4.32
N LYS A 195 2.05 -3.33 -5.60
CA LYS A 195 3.27 -3.75 -6.29
C LYS A 195 4.35 -2.68 -6.11
N GLY A 196 3.95 -1.41 -6.27
CA GLY A 196 4.85 -0.27 -6.17
C GLY A 196 5.67 -0.10 -7.45
N GLU A 197 6.45 0.95 -7.44
CA GLU A 197 7.40 1.27 -8.49
C GLU A 197 8.80 1.35 -7.89
N SER A 198 9.81 1.05 -8.69
CA SER A 198 11.18 1.32 -8.28
C SER A 198 11.44 2.82 -8.18
N ILE A 199 12.21 3.21 -7.17
CA ILE A 199 12.66 4.59 -6.99
C ILE A 199 14.13 4.66 -7.40
N ASN A 200 14.37 5.33 -8.51
CA ASN A 200 15.70 5.48 -9.08
C ASN A 200 16.40 6.72 -8.52
N LEU A 201 17.69 6.57 -8.19
CA LEU A 201 18.51 7.66 -7.66
C LEU A 201 19.40 8.19 -8.79
N HIS A 202 19.36 9.50 -9.01
CA HIS A 202 20.16 10.21 -10.01
C HIS A 202 20.96 11.32 -9.33
N LYS A 203 22.29 11.17 -9.28
CA LYS A 203 23.21 12.23 -8.84
C LYS A 203 23.55 13.19 -9.97
N GLU A 204 23.71 12.63 -11.15
CA GLU A 204 24.01 13.33 -12.40
C GLU A 204 22.97 12.87 -13.43
N PRO A 205 21.75 13.42 -13.40
CA PRO A 205 20.70 13.02 -14.34
C PRO A 205 21.11 13.40 -15.76
N ASP A 206 20.83 12.53 -16.72
CA ASP A 206 20.91 12.90 -18.12
C ASP A 206 19.85 13.94 -18.49
N ALA A 207 20.01 14.60 -19.63
CA ALA A 207 19.11 15.67 -20.07
C ALA A 207 17.63 15.20 -20.15
N LYS A 208 17.40 13.95 -20.50
CA LYS A 208 16.05 13.38 -20.59
C LYS A 208 15.41 13.19 -19.20
N THR A 209 16.18 12.68 -18.24
CA THR A 209 15.72 12.53 -16.85
C THR A 209 15.47 13.89 -16.22
N LEU A 210 16.37 14.86 -16.42
CA LEU A 210 16.21 16.21 -15.91
C LEU A 210 14.97 16.89 -16.48
N ALA A 211 14.74 16.81 -17.79
CA ALA A 211 13.55 17.36 -18.42
C ALA A 211 12.26 16.78 -17.86
N LYS A 212 12.22 15.44 -17.63
CA LYS A 212 11.10 14.78 -16.95
C LYS A 212 10.83 15.34 -15.55
N VAL A 213 11.89 15.58 -14.78
CA VAL A 213 11.75 16.10 -13.41
C VAL A 213 11.26 17.52 -13.42
N ILE A 214 11.76 18.38 -14.32
CA ILE A 214 11.30 19.76 -14.50
C ILE A 214 9.80 19.75 -14.85
N GLU A 215 9.40 19.04 -15.89
CA GLU A 215 8.01 18.89 -16.30
C GLU A 215 7.11 18.43 -15.14
N LEU A 216 7.56 17.43 -14.38
CA LEU A 216 6.83 16.90 -13.22
C LEU A 216 6.67 17.98 -12.13
N VAL A 217 7.73 18.73 -11.82
CA VAL A 217 7.71 19.82 -10.83
C VAL A 217 6.75 20.92 -11.27
N GLU A 218 6.87 21.40 -12.50
CA GLU A 218 6.04 22.48 -13.04
C GLU A 218 4.56 22.09 -13.10
N HIS A 219 4.27 20.87 -13.57
CA HIS A 219 2.91 20.36 -13.61
C HIS A 219 2.27 20.24 -12.21
N ALA A 220 3.01 19.70 -11.23
CA ALA A 220 2.50 19.49 -9.89
C ALA A 220 2.29 20.80 -9.11
N PHE A 221 3.18 21.77 -9.27
CA PHE A 221 3.09 23.07 -8.61
C PHE A 221 2.31 24.12 -9.42
N LYS A 222 2.01 23.85 -10.70
CA LYS A 222 1.37 24.77 -11.66
C LYS A 222 2.13 26.09 -11.76
N ARG A 223 3.46 26.01 -11.79
CA ARG A 223 4.39 27.14 -11.85
C ARG A 223 5.59 26.78 -12.73
N GLU A 224 6.20 27.75 -13.36
CA GLU A 224 7.35 27.61 -14.23
C GLU A 224 8.65 27.74 -13.42
N LEU A 225 9.58 26.78 -13.60
CA LEU A 225 10.92 26.86 -13.03
C LEU A 225 11.82 27.74 -13.90
N ARG A 226 12.78 28.42 -13.28
CA ARG A 226 13.81 29.14 -14.02
C ARG A 226 14.71 28.13 -14.74
N ASP A 227 15.23 28.53 -15.91
CA ASP A 227 16.11 27.68 -16.71
C ASP A 227 17.37 27.25 -15.95
N ASP A 228 17.86 28.09 -15.05
CA ASP A 228 19.04 27.86 -14.22
C ASP A 228 18.76 27.16 -12.87
N TRP A 229 17.51 26.76 -12.61
CA TRP A 229 17.13 26.18 -11.31
C TRP A 229 18.03 25.02 -10.90
N TYR A 230 18.22 24.02 -11.77
CA TYR A 230 19.00 22.83 -11.45
C TYR A 230 20.48 23.15 -11.25
N GLU A 231 21.05 24.04 -12.05
CA GLU A 231 22.45 24.44 -11.98
C GLU A 231 22.80 25.18 -10.68
N ASN A 232 21.81 25.85 -10.10
CA ASN A 232 21.94 26.56 -8.81
C ASN A 232 21.75 25.65 -7.58
N LEU A 233 21.41 24.37 -7.77
CA LEU A 233 21.29 23.43 -6.66
C LEU A 233 22.67 22.94 -6.21
N ASN A 234 22.89 22.89 -4.89
CA ASN A 234 24.16 22.44 -4.30
C ASN A 234 24.14 20.91 -4.12
N GLU A 235 24.97 20.18 -4.86
CA GLU A 235 25.08 18.72 -4.84
C GLU A 235 23.70 18.01 -4.89
N PRO A 236 22.89 18.21 -5.94
CA PRO A 236 21.55 17.68 -6.00
C PRO A 236 21.55 16.15 -6.12
N LEU A 237 20.59 15.51 -5.42
CA LEU A 237 20.21 14.13 -5.61
C LEU A 237 18.72 14.08 -5.97
N ILE A 238 18.40 13.48 -7.09
CA ILE A 238 17.02 13.26 -7.53
C ILE A 238 16.63 11.81 -7.25
N LEU A 239 15.51 11.64 -6.57
CA LEU A 239 14.78 10.39 -6.44
C LEU A 239 13.59 10.49 -7.39
N LEU A 240 13.48 9.58 -8.35
CA LEU A 240 12.43 9.58 -9.36
C LEU A 240 11.78 8.21 -9.43
N SER A 241 10.45 8.16 -9.35
CA SER A 241 9.72 6.91 -9.59
C SER A 241 9.88 6.47 -11.05
N GLU A 242 9.84 5.17 -11.30
CA GLU A 242 10.05 4.56 -12.62
C GLU A 242 9.13 5.16 -13.69
N THR A 243 7.86 5.36 -13.36
CA THR A 243 6.89 5.97 -14.27
C THR A 243 7.01 7.50 -14.37
N GLY A 244 7.80 8.14 -13.50
CA GLY A 244 7.96 9.59 -13.46
C GLY A 244 6.75 10.32 -12.86
N ARG A 245 5.95 9.66 -11.99
CA ARG A 245 4.77 10.24 -11.36
C ARG A 245 5.03 10.82 -9.96
N ALA A 246 6.21 10.57 -9.42
CA ALA A 246 6.63 11.15 -8.15
C ALA A 246 8.14 11.35 -8.11
N ALA A 247 8.59 12.41 -7.42
CA ALA A 247 10.00 12.71 -7.25
C ALA A 247 10.30 13.41 -5.92
N ALA A 248 11.55 13.29 -5.47
CA ALA A 248 12.12 14.14 -4.44
C ALA A 248 13.47 14.68 -4.92
N VAL A 249 13.70 15.98 -4.71
CA VAL A 249 14.97 16.63 -5.00
C VAL A 249 15.58 17.06 -3.68
N ILE A 250 16.77 16.55 -3.39
CA ILE A 250 17.49 16.79 -2.14
C ILE A 250 18.82 17.44 -2.47
N THR A 251 19.17 18.48 -1.74
CA THR A 251 20.40 19.23 -1.92
C THR A 251 21.19 19.25 -0.62
N LYS A 252 22.46 19.61 -0.70
CA LYS A 252 23.27 19.86 0.47
C LYS A 252 22.87 21.19 1.10
N GLY A 253 22.53 21.15 2.37
CA GLY A 253 22.13 22.30 3.13
C GLY A 253 23.16 22.76 4.16
N VAL A 254 22.70 23.55 5.14
CA VAL A 254 23.54 24.14 6.18
C VAL A 254 24.20 23.05 7.03
N ASN A 255 25.47 23.24 7.37
CA ASN A 255 26.28 22.29 8.19
C ASN A 255 26.32 20.87 7.59
N GLY A 256 26.16 20.73 6.27
CA GLY A 256 26.14 19.43 5.60
C GLY A 256 24.88 18.63 5.77
N LEU A 257 23.86 19.15 6.45
CA LEU A 257 22.54 18.51 6.54
C LEU A 257 21.83 18.54 5.17
N PRO A 258 21.16 17.47 4.78
CA PRO A 258 20.36 17.46 3.56
C PRO A 258 19.14 18.38 3.69
N TYR A 259 18.87 19.13 2.62
CA TYR A 259 17.67 19.94 2.44
C TYR A 259 16.79 19.32 1.37
N LEU A 260 15.52 19.06 1.69
CA LEU A 260 14.54 18.61 0.70
C LEU A 260 13.97 19.82 -0.02
N ASP A 261 14.44 20.03 -1.25
CA ASP A 261 14.04 21.18 -2.08
C ASP A 261 12.66 21.03 -2.70
N LYS A 262 12.42 19.87 -3.32
CA LYS A 262 11.12 19.54 -3.91
C LYS A 262 10.69 18.14 -3.49
N PHE A 263 9.39 17.99 -3.23
CA PHE A 263 8.73 16.70 -3.02
C PHE A 263 7.41 16.69 -3.79
N ILE A 264 7.32 15.82 -4.75
CA ILE A 264 6.27 15.86 -5.76
C ILE A 264 5.60 14.49 -5.85
N VAL A 265 4.28 14.50 -5.89
CA VAL A 265 3.44 13.36 -6.28
C VAL A 265 2.33 13.91 -7.14
N THR A 266 2.18 13.41 -8.36
CA THR A 266 1.10 13.86 -9.25
C THR A 266 -0.28 13.60 -8.65
N SER A 267 -1.28 14.36 -9.07
CA SER A 267 -2.66 14.19 -8.58
C SER A 267 -3.20 12.78 -8.82
N GLU A 268 -2.84 12.18 -9.95
CA GLU A 268 -3.23 10.83 -10.34
C GLU A 268 -2.60 9.75 -9.44
N ALA A 269 -1.37 10.00 -8.97
CA ALA A 269 -0.64 9.08 -8.09
C ALA A 269 -0.93 9.30 -6.58
N GLN A 270 -1.69 10.35 -6.23
CA GLN A 270 -2.09 10.57 -4.83
C GLN A 270 -3.02 9.45 -4.35
N GLY A 271 -2.73 8.90 -3.18
CA GLY A 271 -3.45 7.75 -2.64
C GLY A 271 -2.94 6.38 -3.13
N GLU A 272 -1.98 6.36 -4.07
CA GLU A 272 -1.35 5.12 -4.53
C GLU A 272 -0.17 4.65 -3.65
N GLY A 273 0.19 5.37 -2.61
CA GLY A 273 1.32 5.04 -1.74
C GLY A 273 2.68 5.48 -2.27
N LEU A 274 2.75 6.05 -3.48
CA LEU A 274 4.01 6.41 -4.14
C LEU A 274 4.78 7.50 -3.38
N GLY A 275 4.07 8.48 -2.82
CA GLY A 275 4.67 9.48 -1.94
C GLY A 275 5.28 8.88 -0.67
N ALA A 276 4.60 7.90 -0.06
CA ALA A 276 5.14 7.18 1.08
C ALA A 276 6.39 6.37 0.70
N ALA A 277 6.39 5.72 -0.46
CA ALA A 277 7.55 4.96 -0.96
C ALA A 277 8.79 5.85 -1.15
N ILE A 278 8.65 7.00 -1.84
CA ILE A 278 9.76 7.97 -1.98
C ILE A 278 10.21 8.47 -0.60
N TRP A 279 9.26 8.80 0.28
CA TRP A 279 9.60 9.29 1.63
C TRP A 279 10.38 8.26 2.43
N GLN A 280 10.04 6.98 2.36
CA GLN A 280 10.80 5.90 2.99
C GLN A 280 12.23 5.83 2.47
N VAL A 281 12.44 5.93 1.15
CA VAL A 281 13.79 5.96 0.55
C VAL A 281 14.58 7.18 1.04
N VAL A 282 13.93 8.37 1.10
CA VAL A 282 14.53 9.59 1.66
C VAL A 282 14.95 9.36 3.11
N ARG A 283 14.05 8.81 3.94
CA ARG A 283 14.30 8.58 5.38
C ARG A 283 15.35 7.52 5.66
N ALA A 284 15.37 6.44 4.87
CA ALA A 284 16.41 5.40 4.99
C ALA A 284 17.81 5.96 4.69
N ARG A 285 17.91 6.90 3.74
CA ARG A 285 19.15 7.52 3.34
C ARG A 285 19.57 8.67 4.26
N TYR A 286 18.61 9.45 4.74
CA TYR A 286 18.83 10.67 5.51
C TYR A 286 18.06 10.61 6.83
N PRO A 287 18.69 10.08 7.90
CA PRO A 287 18.11 10.07 9.25
C PRO A 287 17.79 11.48 9.77
N ALA A 288 18.58 12.47 9.35
CA ALA A 288 18.37 13.88 9.65
C ALA A 288 18.23 14.69 8.35
N LEU A 289 17.20 15.51 8.26
CA LEU A 289 16.98 16.45 7.14
C LEU A 289 16.04 17.58 7.56
N TYR A 290 15.98 18.63 6.72
CA TYR A 290 15.07 19.74 6.91
C TYR A 290 14.48 20.20 5.57
N TRP A 291 13.33 20.90 5.63
CA TRP A 291 12.63 21.44 4.47
C TRP A 291 11.71 22.59 4.88
N ARG A 292 11.16 23.30 3.89
CA ARG A 292 10.06 24.25 4.09
C ARG A 292 8.89 23.93 3.20
N SER A 293 7.71 24.32 3.64
CA SER A 293 6.48 24.26 2.85
C SER A 293 5.65 25.51 3.08
N ARG A 294 4.89 25.98 2.08
CA ARG A 294 3.91 27.02 2.33
C ARG A 294 2.84 26.49 3.28
N TYR A 295 2.43 27.33 4.25
CA TYR A 295 1.42 26.92 5.23
C TYR A 295 0.12 26.44 4.57
N THR A 296 -0.25 27.05 3.42
CA THR A 296 -1.45 26.70 2.64
C THR A 296 -1.30 25.47 1.76
N ASN A 297 -0.11 24.85 1.70
CA ASN A 297 0.12 23.68 0.88
C ASN A 297 -0.69 22.49 1.43
N PRO A 298 -1.51 21.79 0.62
CA PRO A 298 -2.32 20.65 1.05
C PRO A 298 -1.53 19.51 1.69
N VAL A 299 -0.23 19.37 1.38
CA VAL A 299 0.64 18.34 1.99
C VAL A 299 1.14 18.72 3.39
N THR A 300 1.05 19.99 3.79
CA THR A 300 1.57 20.50 5.07
C THR A 300 1.06 19.74 6.30
N PRO A 301 -0.23 19.34 6.42
CA PRO A 301 -0.69 18.49 7.52
C PRO A 301 0.02 17.14 7.62
N TRP A 302 0.43 16.57 6.49
CA TRP A 302 1.21 15.34 6.47
C TRP A 302 2.65 15.60 6.93
N TYR A 303 3.28 16.72 6.55
CA TYR A 303 4.60 17.08 7.03
C TYR A 303 4.67 17.26 8.55
N PHE A 304 3.60 17.80 9.19
CA PHE A 304 3.52 17.86 10.65
C PHE A 304 3.55 16.48 11.32
N GLN A 305 3.08 15.44 10.64
CA GLN A 305 3.13 14.06 11.16
C GLN A 305 4.48 13.40 10.96
N GLN A 306 5.28 13.89 10.00
CA GLN A 306 6.59 13.33 9.68
C GLN A 306 7.74 13.99 10.43
N ALA A 307 7.60 15.25 10.78
CA ALA A 307 8.66 16.06 11.38
C ALA A 307 8.71 15.92 12.91
N ASP A 308 9.94 16.00 13.46
CA ASP A 308 10.15 16.07 14.90
C ASP A 308 9.92 17.48 15.42
N SER A 309 10.21 18.50 14.61
CA SER A 309 9.92 19.89 14.95
C SER A 309 9.52 20.73 13.75
N SER A 310 8.81 21.81 14.02
CA SER A 310 8.37 22.77 13.02
C SER A 310 8.46 24.20 13.55
N ASN A 311 8.76 25.15 12.66
CA ASN A 311 8.79 26.58 12.95
C ASN A 311 8.06 27.33 11.86
N ARG A 312 7.07 28.16 12.24
CA ARG A 312 6.33 28.99 11.28
C ARG A 312 6.92 30.40 11.20
N SER A 313 7.23 30.83 9.99
CA SER A 313 7.69 32.18 9.68
C SER A 313 6.93 32.74 8.47
N GLY A 314 6.03 33.66 8.69
CA GLY A 314 5.18 34.24 7.66
C GLY A 314 4.33 33.17 6.94
N GLN A 315 4.50 33.08 5.63
CA GLN A 315 3.81 32.09 4.78
C GLN A 315 4.45 30.70 4.81
N TRP A 316 5.65 30.56 5.39
CA TRP A 316 6.43 29.34 5.40
C TRP A 316 6.30 28.58 6.74
N VAL A 317 6.33 27.30 6.65
CA VAL A 317 6.59 26.40 7.77
C VAL A 317 7.87 25.64 7.44
N CYS A 318 8.87 25.77 8.30
CA CYS A 318 10.13 25.03 8.22
C CYS A 318 10.03 23.81 9.13
N PHE A 319 10.44 22.67 8.64
CA PHE A 319 10.37 21.37 9.32
C PHE A 319 11.77 20.82 9.49
N THR A 320 11.99 20.11 10.58
CA THR A 320 13.23 19.35 10.81
C THR A 320 12.89 17.97 11.33
N ILE A 321 13.77 17.01 11.04
CA ILE A 321 13.69 15.64 11.52
C ILE A 321 15.12 15.15 11.81
N GLY A 322 15.33 14.45 12.94
CA GLY A 322 16.63 13.97 13.36
C GLY A 322 17.65 15.07 13.72
N VAL A 323 17.20 16.31 13.97
CA VAL A 323 18.04 17.44 14.37
C VAL A 323 17.79 17.73 15.85
N GLU A 324 18.67 17.25 16.74
CA GLU A 324 18.44 17.29 18.19
C GLU A 324 18.79 18.64 18.82
N GLU A 325 19.83 19.32 18.33
CA GLU A 325 20.33 20.57 18.90
C GLU A 325 19.46 21.77 18.49
N ALA A 326 19.04 22.59 19.44
CA ALA A 326 18.23 23.78 19.20
C ALA A 326 18.92 24.80 18.26
N ALA A 327 20.19 25.08 18.50
CA ALA A 327 20.98 25.98 17.65
C ALA A 327 21.06 25.49 16.20
N GLN A 328 21.21 24.18 15.99
CA GLN A 328 21.24 23.59 14.65
C GLN A 328 19.88 23.70 13.96
N ARG A 329 18.76 23.52 14.70
CA ARG A 329 17.41 23.77 14.17
C ARG A 329 17.21 25.21 13.73
N GLU A 330 17.69 26.18 14.53
CA GLU A 330 17.63 27.61 14.17
C GLU A 330 18.42 27.90 12.88
N HIS A 331 19.60 27.32 12.71
CA HIS A 331 20.36 27.44 11.46
C HIS A 331 19.60 26.81 10.28
N CYS A 332 18.97 25.64 10.46
CA CYS A 332 18.14 25.03 9.41
C CYS A 332 16.95 25.92 9.00
N VAL A 333 16.29 26.57 9.98
CA VAL A 333 15.18 27.50 9.71
C VAL A 333 15.69 28.73 8.93
N ALA A 334 16.79 29.33 9.38
CA ALA A 334 17.37 30.50 8.72
C ALA A 334 17.79 30.17 7.27
N ASP A 335 18.47 29.04 7.05
CA ASP A 335 18.86 28.57 5.73
C ASP A 335 17.62 28.28 4.85
N ALA A 336 16.64 27.54 5.35
CA ALA A 336 15.43 27.24 4.60
C ALA A 336 14.68 28.51 4.15
N LEU A 337 14.64 29.54 4.99
CA LEU A 337 13.96 30.82 4.67
C LEU A 337 14.74 31.66 3.66
N SER A 338 16.08 31.56 3.66
CA SER A 338 16.93 32.34 2.73
C SER A 338 17.03 31.70 1.32
N ARG A 339 16.62 30.45 1.18
CA ARG A 339 16.76 29.74 -0.09
C ARG A 339 15.82 30.30 -1.14
N ASP A 340 16.36 30.42 -2.33
CA ASP A 340 15.59 30.65 -3.53
C ASP A 340 14.67 29.44 -3.80
N SER A 341 13.46 29.68 -4.23
CA SER A 341 12.50 28.62 -4.56
C SER A 341 12.62 28.10 -5.99
N GLY A 342 13.34 28.81 -6.85
CA GLY A 342 13.59 28.47 -8.24
C GLY A 342 12.47 28.80 -9.21
N TRP A 343 11.41 29.51 -8.79
CA TRP A 343 10.30 29.87 -9.68
C TRP A 343 10.57 31.18 -10.44
N VAL A 344 10.02 31.27 -11.68
CA VAL A 344 10.14 32.47 -12.51
C VAL A 344 9.41 33.67 -11.90
N ASP A 345 8.32 33.42 -11.17
CA ASP A 345 7.39 34.44 -10.65
C ASP A 345 7.62 34.79 -9.16
N GLU A 346 8.84 34.58 -8.63
CA GLU A 346 9.19 34.85 -7.23
C GLU A 346 10.33 35.84 -7.02
#